data_385fff89021c695d4b2645a7b3b9aebc
#
_entry.id   385fff89021c695d4b2645a7b3b9aebc
#
_cell.length_a   1.000
_cell.length_b   1.000
_cell.length_c   1.000
_cell.angle_alpha   90.00
_cell.angle_beta   90.00
_cell.angle_gamma   90.00
#
_symmetry.space_group_name_H-M   'P 1'
#
loop_
_entity.id
_entity.type
_entity.pdbx_description
1 polymer ?
#
loop_
_entity_poly.entity_id
_entity_poly.type
_entity_poly.pdbx_seq_one_letter_code
_entity_poly.pdbx_strand_id
1 'polypeptide(L)'
;MSRFKEHREAMKSVLHKRSEHIRDLEQKHPNVVGFINLVSILLVFALAVSCVGWRVQIVRQHKAEEEAQIAWEQQKAEAKAMEQQRIADELAEQRALAEQQLADTTLMAKLLAGINGFVENYGYSDGDLRTYAECVINRVIDSAHGFPNTIAEVITQESQWVGFSESNQVIDKYNKIAQQVVGDYYNGAVRPCSSDYCWVELRRDGCWLKNEYTDSPYVKTWRY
;
A
#
# COMPACT_ATOMS: atom_id res chain seq x y z
N MET A 1 14.91 40.23 62.44
CA MET A 1 13.77 39.66 63.26
C MET A 1 12.82 40.73 63.82
N SER A 2 13.22 41.97 63.96
CA SER A 2 12.43 43.10 64.54
C SER A 2 11.21 43.47 63.70
N ARG A 3 11.35 43.70 62.37
CA ARG A 3 10.28 44.18 61.46
C ARG A 3 9.04 43.26 61.37
N PHE A 4 9.23 41.95 61.55
CA PHE A 4 8.11 40.99 61.50
C PHE A 4 7.24 41.04 62.74
N LYS A 5 7.84 41.33 63.89
CA LYS A 5 7.12 41.53 65.18
C LYS A 5 6.28 42.84 65.13
N GLU A 6 6.89 43.91 64.64
CA GLU A 6 6.20 45.22 64.51
C GLU A 6 5.00 45.12 63.54
N HIS A 7 5.15 44.41 62.44
CA HIS A 7 4.02 44.25 61.48
C HIS A 7 2.90 43.39 62.05
N ARG A 8 3.24 42.38 62.84
CA ARG A 8 2.25 41.54 63.55
C ARG A 8 1.48 42.30 64.63
N GLU A 9 2.16 43.16 65.40
CA GLU A 9 1.51 43.98 66.42
C GLU A 9 0.66 45.12 65.83
N ALA A 10 1.12 45.75 64.75
CA ALA A 10 0.33 46.70 63.99
C ALA A 10 -0.96 46.07 63.44
N MET A 11 -0.87 44.85 62.88
CA MET A 11 -2.01 44.12 62.35
C MET A 11 -3.00 43.69 63.42
N LYS A 12 -2.50 43.28 64.60
CA LYS A 12 -3.37 43.04 65.77
C LYS A 12 -4.13 44.31 66.24
N SER A 13 -3.46 45.46 66.29
CA SER A 13 -4.08 46.70 66.67
C SER A 13 -5.15 47.12 65.66
N VAL A 14 -4.92 46.95 64.38
CA VAL A 14 -5.93 47.25 63.33
C VAL A 14 -7.14 46.32 63.46
N LEU A 15 -6.91 45.03 63.68
CA LEU A 15 -7.97 44.05 63.90
C LEU A 15 -8.79 44.33 65.13
N HIS A 16 -8.13 44.79 66.27
CA HIS A 16 -8.78 45.10 67.48
C HIS A 16 -9.71 46.38 67.36
N LYS A 17 -9.18 47.46 66.77
CA LYS A 17 -9.97 48.64 66.42
C LYS A 17 -11.15 48.35 65.54
N ARG A 18 -10.96 47.45 64.55
CA ARG A 18 -12.05 47.05 63.65
C ARG A 18 -13.10 46.21 64.37
N SER A 19 -12.71 45.37 65.32
CA SER A 19 -13.65 44.62 66.15
C SER A 19 -14.47 45.49 67.10
N GLU A 20 -13.86 46.53 67.66
CA GLU A 20 -14.56 47.48 68.48
C GLU A 20 -15.58 48.32 67.68
N HIS A 21 -15.19 48.72 66.46
CA HIS A 21 -16.08 49.45 65.56
C HIS A 21 -17.29 48.62 65.10
N ILE A 22 -17.06 47.34 64.87
CA ILE A 22 -18.14 46.41 64.54
C ILE A 22 -19.08 46.21 65.69
N ARG A 23 -18.60 46.10 66.95
CA ARG A 23 -19.45 46.02 68.15
C ARG A 23 -20.28 47.27 68.35
N ASP A 24 -19.72 48.46 68.14
CA ASP A 24 -20.45 49.69 68.23
C ASP A 24 -21.55 49.79 67.14
N LEU A 25 -21.27 49.31 65.92
CA LEU A 25 -22.27 49.20 64.85
C LEU A 25 -23.35 48.15 65.14
N GLU A 26 -23.01 47.05 65.78
CA GLU A 26 -23.93 45.99 66.21
C GLU A 26 -24.91 46.48 67.26
N GLN A 27 -24.45 47.31 68.22
CA GLN A 27 -25.31 47.93 69.23
C GLN A 27 -26.24 48.99 68.66
N LYS A 28 -25.77 49.80 67.70
CA LYS A 28 -26.54 50.90 67.11
C LYS A 28 -27.50 50.47 66.02
N HIS A 29 -27.11 49.44 65.24
CA HIS A 29 -27.88 49.01 64.08
C HIS A 29 -27.88 47.51 63.94
N PRO A 30 -28.49 46.74 64.85
CA PRO A 30 -28.37 45.22 64.81
C PRO A 30 -28.91 44.59 63.53
N ASN A 31 -29.93 45.16 62.94
CA ASN A 31 -30.54 44.65 61.69
C ASN A 31 -29.63 44.86 60.48
N VAL A 32 -28.80 45.90 60.46
CA VAL A 32 -27.88 46.21 59.37
C VAL A 32 -26.67 45.27 59.44
N VAL A 33 -26.13 44.98 60.62
CA VAL A 33 -25.04 44.09 60.87
C VAL A 33 -25.43 42.64 60.54
N GLY A 34 -26.64 42.22 60.94
CA GLY A 34 -27.21 40.93 60.59
C GLY A 34 -27.35 40.74 59.10
N PHE A 35 -27.79 41.75 58.36
CA PHE A 35 -27.89 41.72 56.91
C PHE A 35 -26.51 41.60 56.20
N ILE A 36 -25.55 42.43 56.69
CA ILE A 36 -24.18 42.36 56.13
C ILE A 36 -23.55 40.99 56.35
N ASN A 37 -23.70 40.35 57.49
CA ASN A 37 -23.25 39.05 57.81
C ASN A 37 -23.90 37.96 56.90
N LEU A 38 -25.21 38.03 56.72
CA LEU A 38 -25.94 37.14 55.83
C LEU A 38 -25.45 37.25 54.40
N VAL A 39 -25.30 38.48 53.88
CA VAL A 39 -24.73 38.67 52.50
C VAL A 39 -23.33 38.18 52.40
N SER A 40 -22.47 38.35 53.40
CA SER A 40 -21.10 37.84 53.41
C SER A 40 -21.05 36.32 53.38
N ILE A 41 -21.90 35.64 54.14
CA ILE A 41 -22.00 34.16 54.15
C ILE A 41 -22.46 33.65 52.79
N LEU A 42 -23.47 34.29 52.19
CA LEU A 42 -23.95 33.92 50.84
C LEU A 42 -22.88 34.11 49.76
N LEU A 43 -22.09 35.20 49.87
CA LEU A 43 -20.98 35.48 48.94
C LEU A 43 -19.87 34.43 49.06
N VAL A 44 -19.48 34.06 50.28
CA VAL A 44 -18.49 33.01 50.53
C VAL A 44 -19.00 31.65 49.98
N PHE A 45 -20.28 31.35 50.21
CA PHE A 45 -20.86 30.09 49.68
C PHE A 45 -20.91 30.09 48.16
N ALA A 46 -21.28 31.19 47.52
CA ALA A 46 -21.30 31.33 46.07
C ALA A 46 -19.88 31.13 45.47
N LEU A 47 -18.86 31.72 46.09
CA LEU A 47 -17.46 31.54 45.69
C LEU A 47 -17.01 30.11 45.86
N ALA A 48 -17.37 29.45 46.95
CA ALA A 48 -17.01 28.03 47.18
C ALA A 48 -17.63 27.11 46.13
N VAL A 49 -18.92 27.29 45.80
CA VAL A 49 -19.62 26.54 44.77
C VAL A 49 -18.99 26.79 43.39
N SER A 50 -18.65 28.04 43.08
CA SER A 50 -17.97 28.40 41.82
C SER A 50 -16.59 27.73 41.70
N CYS A 51 -15.80 27.71 42.77
CA CYS A 51 -14.50 27.05 42.80
C CYS A 51 -14.59 25.52 42.58
N VAL A 52 -15.61 24.89 43.19
CA VAL A 52 -15.85 23.45 42.98
C VAL A 52 -16.29 23.20 41.54
N GLY A 53 -17.20 23.96 41.01
CA GLY A 53 -17.65 23.86 39.62
C GLY A 53 -16.47 23.99 38.63
N TRP A 54 -15.61 24.97 38.84
CA TRP A 54 -14.42 25.18 38.00
C TRP A 54 -13.45 24.03 38.06
N ARG A 55 -13.17 23.47 39.26
CA ARG A 55 -12.33 22.27 39.40
C ARG A 55 -12.90 21.05 38.66
N VAL A 56 -14.19 20.81 38.76
CA VAL A 56 -14.85 19.70 38.04
C VAL A 56 -14.73 19.89 36.53
N GLN A 57 -14.84 21.13 36.05
CA GLN A 57 -14.72 21.43 34.63
C GLN A 57 -13.29 21.19 34.11
N ILE A 58 -12.27 21.60 34.88
CA ILE A 58 -10.84 21.32 34.54
C ILE A 58 -10.57 19.81 34.45
N VAL A 59 -11.05 19.05 35.45
CA VAL A 59 -10.86 17.58 35.44
C VAL A 59 -11.55 16.92 34.24
N ARG A 60 -12.74 17.38 33.87
CA ARG A 60 -13.45 16.89 32.67
C ARG A 60 -12.69 17.24 31.38
N GLN A 61 -12.14 18.46 31.28
CA GLN A 61 -11.34 18.85 30.11
C GLN A 61 -10.09 18.00 29.98
N HIS A 62 -9.31 17.80 31.05
CA HIS A 62 -8.13 16.94 31.03
C HIS A 62 -8.46 15.49 30.62
N LYS A 63 -9.56 14.95 31.15
CA LYS A 63 -9.99 13.60 30.77
C LYS A 63 -10.38 13.51 29.30
N ALA A 64 -11.07 14.51 28.78
CA ALA A 64 -11.43 14.56 27.35
C ALA A 64 -10.19 14.72 26.44
N GLU A 65 -9.19 15.50 26.88
CA GLU A 65 -7.92 15.64 26.17
C GLU A 65 -7.13 14.33 26.15
N GLU A 66 -7.06 13.62 27.29
CA GLU A 66 -6.41 12.29 27.36
C GLU A 66 -7.12 11.27 26.46
N GLU A 67 -8.44 11.20 26.48
CA GLU A 67 -9.23 10.32 25.63
C GLU A 67 -9.04 10.65 24.13
N ALA A 68 -9.00 11.92 23.78
CA ALA A 68 -8.74 12.38 22.42
C ALA A 68 -7.31 12.03 21.95
N GLN A 69 -6.33 12.17 22.84
CA GLN A 69 -4.94 11.79 22.54
C GLN A 69 -4.80 10.29 22.32
N ILE A 70 -5.41 9.47 23.18
CA ILE A 70 -5.41 8.00 23.02
C ILE A 70 -6.08 7.60 21.69
N ALA A 71 -7.24 8.19 21.39
CA ALA A 71 -7.94 7.93 20.13
C ALA A 71 -7.09 8.31 18.90
N TRP A 72 -6.41 9.45 18.96
CA TRP A 72 -5.51 9.90 17.89
C TRP A 72 -4.30 8.96 17.71
N GLU A 73 -3.68 8.50 18.81
CA GLU A 73 -2.58 7.54 18.77
C GLU A 73 -3.03 6.19 18.21
N GLN A 74 -4.22 5.71 18.58
CA GLN A 74 -4.81 4.50 18.02
C GLN A 74 -5.06 4.64 16.51
N GLN A 75 -5.67 5.72 16.09
CA GLN A 75 -5.91 5.98 14.66
C GLN A 75 -4.61 6.05 13.85
N LYS A 76 -3.58 6.67 14.42
CA LYS A 76 -2.25 6.73 13.79
C LYS A 76 -1.58 5.37 13.71
N ALA A 77 -1.75 4.53 14.73
CA ALA A 77 -1.23 3.16 14.73
C ALA A 77 -1.95 2.28 13.70
N GLU A 78 -3.27 2.39 13.60
CA GLU A 78 -4.08 1.70 12.59
C GLU A 78 -3.71 2.13 11.16
N ALA A 79 -3.55 3.44 10.93
CA ALA A 79 -3.11 3.95 9.63
C ALA A 79 -1.73 3.41 9.22
N LYS A 80 -0.79 3.33 10.17
CA LYS A 80 0.52 2.72 9.91
C LYS A 80 0.43 1.23 9.62
N ALA A 81 -0.42 0.50 10.34
CA ALA A 81 -0.61 -0.92 10.13
C ALA A 81 -1.23 -1.20 8.74
N MET A 82 -2.23 -0.42 8.33
CA MET A 82 -2.82 -0.52 6.99
C MET A 82 -1.80 -0.22 5.88
N GLU A 83 -0.95 0.79 6.05
CA GLU A 83 0.08 1.12 5.08
C GLU A 83 1.14 0.02 4.99
N GLN A 84 1.55 -0.56 6.13
CA GLN A 84 2.47 -1.72 6.13
C GLN A 84 1.86 -2.94 5.44
N GLN A 85 0.57 -3.19 5.66
CA GLN A 85 -0.15 -4.27 4.99
C GLN A 85 -0.17 -4.04 3.47
N ARG A 86 -0.50 -2.84 3.01
CA ARG A 86 -0.52 -2.48 1.58
C ARG A 86 0.85 -2.72 0.92
N ILE A 87 1.93 -2.29 1.57
CA ILE A 87 3.31 -2.50 1.07
C ILE A 87 3.63 -4.01 1.01
N ALA A 88 3.21 -4.77 2.03
CA ALA A 88 3.44 -6.22 2.04
C ALA A 88 2.68 -6.92 0.91
N ASP A 89 1.43 -6.53 0.67
CA ASP A 89 0.59 -7.08 -0.39
C ASP A 89 1.17 -6.74 -1.78
N GLU A 90 1.58 -5.50 -2.02
CA GLU A 90 2.25 -5.07 -3.26
C GLU A 90 3.55 -5.85 -3.50
N LEU A 91 4.34 -6.09 -2.45
CA LEU A 91 5.57 -6.87 -2.56
C LEU A 91 5.30 -8.35 -2.85
N ALA A 92 4.24 -8.91 -2.27
CA ALA A 92 3.83 -10.29 -2.54
C ALA A 92 3.36 -10.45 -3.99
N GLU A 93 2.60 -9.51 -4.52
CA GLU A 93 2.16 -9.49 -5.92
C GLU A 93 3.34 -9.40 -6.89
N GLN A 94 4.30 -8.51 -6.62
CA GLN A 94 5.51 -8.40 -7.44
C GLN A 94 6.34 -9.68 -7.45
N ARG A 95 6.45 -10.38 -6.30
CA ARG A 95 7.16 -11.66 -6.22
C ARG A 95 6.44 -12.74 -7.01
N ALA A 96 5.13 -12.85 -6.89
CA ALA A 96 4.34 -13.82 -7.64
C ALA A 96 4.47 -13.60 -9.16
N LEU A 97 4.43 -12.34 -9.60
CA LEU A 97 4.64 -11.98 -11.00
C LEU A 97 6.05 -12.36 -11.50
N ALA A 98 7.07 -12.09 -10.71
CA ALA A 98 8.46 -12.45 -11.06
C ALA A 98 8.68 -13.97 -11.13
N GLU A 99 8.07 -14.72 -10.21
CA GLU A 99 8.11 -16.19 -10.22
C GLU A 99 7.39 -16.75 -11.45
N GLN A 100 6.24 -16.21 -11.82
CA GLN A 100 5.52 -16.59 -13.03
C GLN A 100 6.33 -16.28 -14.28
N GLN A 101 6.90 -15.09 -14.40
CA GLN A 101 7.76 -14.70 -15.52
C GLN A 101 8.98 -15.62 -15.64
N LEU A 102 9.59 -16.05 -14.54
CA LEU A 102 10.71 -16.99 -14.55
C LEU A 102 10.28 -18.40 -15.03
N ALA A 103 9.12 -18.85 -14.56
CA ALA A 103 8.56 -20.14 -14.99
C ALA A 103 8.25 -20.15 -16.49
N ASP A 104 7.58 -19.10 -16.97
CA ASP A 104 7.24 -18.93 -18.38
C ASP A 104 8.49 -18.84 -19.28
N THR A 105 9.51 -18.12 -18.82
CA THR A 105 10.82 -18.03 -19.48
C THR A 105 11.47 -19.41 -19.60
N THR A 106 11.41 -20.21 -18.55
CA THR A 106 11.97 -21.55 -18.53
C THR A 106 11.24 -22.49 -19.51
N LEU A 107 9.91 -22.44 -19.52
CA LEU A 107 9.10 -23.22 -20.46
C LEU A 107 9.38 -22.82 -21.91
N MET A 108 9.44 -21.52 -22.19
CA MET A 108 9.77 -20.98 -23.51
C MET A 108 11.17 -21.43 -23.96
N ALA A 109 12.16 -21.39 -23.09
CA ALA A 109 13.51 -21.86 -23.39
C ALA A 109 13.55 -23.36 -23.68
N LYS A 110 12.80 -24.19 -22.98
CA LYS A 110 12.63 -25.61 -23.23
C LYS A 110 11.97 -25.90 -24.60
N LEU A 111 10.94 -25.07 -24.93
CA LEU A 111 10.32 -25.14 -26.25
C LEU A 111 11.33 -24.88 -27.37
N LEU A 112 12.11 -23.80 -27.26
CA LEU A 112 13.14 -23.44 -28.25
C LEU A 112 14.25 -24.49 -28.36
N ALA A 113 14.63 -25.10 -27.24
CA ALA A 113 15.59 -26.21 -27.23
C ALA A 113 15.05 -27.44 -27.99
N GLY A 114 13.76 -27.74 -27.81
CA GLY A 114 13.09 -28.83 -28.49
C GLY A 114 13.04 -28.67 -30.01
N ILE A 115 12.78 -27.47 -30.50
CA ILE A 115 12.78 -27.21 -31.95
C ILE A 115 14.15 -27.42 -32.54
N ASN A 116 15.18 -26.90 -31.89
CA ASN A 116 16.54 -27.04 -32.42
C ASN A 116 17.00 -28.51 -32.45
N GLY A 117 16.62 -29.33 -31.45
CA GLY A 117 16.88 -30.75 -31.42
C GLY A 117 16.13 -31.55 -32.50
N PHE A 118 14.91 -31.12 -32.87
CA PHE A 118 14.10 -31.75 -33.90
C PHE A 118 14.59 -31.44 -35.32
N VAL A 119 15.24 -30.27 -35.50
CA VAL A 119 15.60 -29.75 -36.82
C VAL A 119 17.12 -29.45 -36.91
N GLU A 120 17.95 -30.24 -36.26
CA GLU A 120 19.43 -30.12 -36.29
C GLU A 120 20.04 -29.82 -37.68
N ASN A 121 19.33 -30.20 -38.74
CA ASN A 121 19.79 -30.02 -40.13
C ASN A 121 19.40 -28.66 -40.75
N TYR A 122 18.62 -27.81 -40.11
CA TYR A 122 18.13 -26.58 -40.72
C TYR A 122 18.88 -25.32 -40.29
N GLY A 123 19.62 -25.35 -39.20
CA GLY A 123 20.48 -24.22 -38.79
C GLY A 123 19.74 -22.92 -38.51
N TYR A 124 18.65 -22.99 -37.72
CA TYR A 124 17.85 -21.80 -37.40
C TYR A 124 18.65 -20.69 -36.72
N SER A 125 18.46 -19.50 -37.21
CA SER A 125 19.01 -18.27 -36.62
C SER A 125 18.29 -17.90 -35.31
N ASP A 126 18.89 -17.01 -34.54
CA ASP A 126 18.25 -16.45 -33.33
C ASP A 126 16.93 -15.73 -33.68
N GLY A 127 16.87 -15.10 -34.87
CA GLY A 127 15.63 -14.46 -35.35
C GLY A 127 14.52 -15.47 -35.66
N ASP A 128 14.87 -16.67 -36.20
CA ASP A 128 13.89 -17.73 -36.44
C ASP A 128 13.33 -18.29 -35.13
N LEU A 129 14.20 -18.50 -34.15
CA LEU A 129 13.81 -18.96 -32.81
C LEU A 129 12.94 -17.91 -32.10
N ARG A 130 13.28 -16.64 -32.26
CA ARG A 130 12.46 -15.55 -31.71
C ARG A 130 11.07 -15.50 -32.37
N THR A 131 10.99 -15.64 -33.70
CA THR A 131 9.72 -15.71 -34.43
C THR A 131 8.84 -16.86 -33.91
N TYR A 132 9.43 -17.98 -33.58
CA TYR A 132 8.70 -19.11 -33.01
C TYR A 132 8.17 -18.80 -31.62
N ALA A 133 8.97 -18.16 -30.75
CA ALA A 133 8.55 -17.73 -29.43
C ALA A 133 7.45 -16.67 -29.50
N GLU A 134 7.55 -15.73 -30.45
CA GLU A 134 6.51 -14.71 -30.69
C GLU A 134 5.17 -15.32 -31.12
N CYS A 135 5.17 -16.45 -31.84
CA CYS A 135 3.93 -17.17 -32.14
C CYS A 135 3.23 -17.68 -30.87
N VAL A 136 3.96 -18.11 -29.85
CA VAL A 136 3.38 -18.47 -28.55
C VAL A 136 2.68 -17.25 -27.92
N ILE A 137 3.36 -16.11 -27.90
CA ILE A 137 2.81 -14.87 -27.34
C ILE A 137 1.58 -14.42 -28.13
N ASN A 138 1.59 -14.50 -29.45
CA ASN A 138 0.43 -14.16 -30.26
C ASN A 138 -0.80 -14.98 -29.88
N ARG A 139 -0.63 -16.28 -29.60
CA ARG A 139 -1.73 -17.15 -29.13
C ARG A 139 -2.22 -16.73 -27.75
N VAL A 140 -1.32 -16.35 -26.84
CA VAL A 140 -1.70 -15.89 -25.49
C VAL A 140 -2.56 -14.63 -25.56
N ILE A 141 -2.25 -13.68 -26.45
CA ILE A 141 -2.97 -12.42 -26.58
C ILE A 141 -4.19 -12.51 -27.50
N ASP A 142 -4.35 -13.61 -28.22
CA ASP A 142 -5.46 -13.82 -29.14
C ASP A 142 -6.72 -14.25 -28.37
N SER A 143 -7.62 -13.30 -28.16
CA SER A 143 -8.90 -13.56 -27.52
C SER A 143 -9.99 -14.09 -28.48
N ALA A 144 -9.73 -14.07 -29.80
CA ALA A 144 -10.74 -14.37 -30.80
C ALA A 144 -10.83 -15.85 -31.18
N HIS A 145 -9.75 -16.60 -31.05
CA HIS A 145 -9.64 -17.97 -31.59
C HIS A 145 -9.63 -19.08 -30.53
N GLY A 146 -9.91 -18.71 -29.25
CA GLY A 146 -10.07 -19.69 -28.17
C GLY A 146 -8.76 -20.36 -27.73
N PHE A 147 -7.62 -19.75 -28.02
CA PHE A 147 -6.35 -20.20 -27.44
C PHE A 147 -6.32 -19.96 -25.92
N PRO A 148 -5.53 -20.75 -25.17
CA PRO A 148 -5.29 -20.45 -23.76
C PRO A 148 -4.67 -19.07 -23.58
N ASN A 149 -4.95 -18.45 -22.43
CA ASN A 149 -4.54 -17.08 -22.13
C ASN A 149 -3.25 -16.97 -21.29
N THR A 150 -2.53 -18.09 -21.11
CA THR A 150 -1.24 -18.12 -20.43
C THR A 150 -0.16 -18.78 -21.29
N ILE A 151 1.08 -18.33 -21.13
CA ILE A 151 2.22 -18.90 -21.86
C ILE A 151 2.36 -20.40 -21.56
N ALA A 152 2.23 -20.78 -20.30
CA ALA A 152 2.34 -22.17 -19.88
C ALA A 152 1.30 -23.07 -20.56
N GLU A 153 0.03 -22.66 -20.55
CA GLU A 153 -1.04 -23.42 -21.16
C GLU A 153 -0.89 -23.53 -22.68
N VAL A 154 -0.46 -22.45 -23.36
CA VAL A 154 -0.22 -22.48 -24.80
C VAL A 154 0.92 -23.44 -25.13
N ILE A 155 2.04 -23.42 -24.38
CA ILE A 155 3.20 -24.28 -24.65
C ILE A 155 2.90 -25.75 -24.36
N THR A 156 2.10 -26.03 -23.32
CA THR A 156 1.77 -27.40 -22.91
C THR A 156 0.59 -27.99 -23.66
N GLN A 157 -0.04 -27.25 -24.56
CA GLN A 157 -1.09 -27.79 -25.43
C GLN A 157 -0.61 -29.04 -26.18
N GLU A 158 -1.37 -30.12 -26.04
CA GLU A 158 -1.01 -31.42 -26.66
C GLU A 158 -0.88 -31.30 -28.19
N SER A 159 0.21 -31.85 -28.73
CA SER A 159 0.47 -31.92 -30.18
C SER A 159 0.60 -30.55 -30.90
N GLN A 160 0.68 -29.44 -30.19
CA GLN A 160 0.78 -28.13 -30.85
C GLN A 160 2.21 -27.71 -31.16
N TRP A 161 3.19 -28.19 -30.40
CA TRP A 161 4.56 -27.71 -30.49
C TRP A 161 5.53 -28.87 -30.75
N VAL A 162 6.21 -28.77 -31.89
CA VAL A 162 7.19 -29.80 -32.32
C VAL A 162 8.39 -29.81 -31.37
N GLY A 163 8.74 -30.99 -30.87
CA GLY A 163 9.93 -31.22 -30.06
C GLY A 163 9.83 -30.70 -28.63
N PHE A 164 8.72 -30.09 -28.19
CA PHE A 164 8.55 -29.67 -26.80
C PHE A 164 8.59 -30.88 -25.86
N SER A 165 9.40 -30.78 -24.82
CA SER A 165 9.41 -31.67 -23.67
C SER A 165 9.89 -30.95 -22.44
N GLU A 166 9.26 -31.20 -21.29
CA GLU A 166 9.71 -30.66 -20.01
C GLU A 166 11.15 -31.10 -19.65
N SER A 167 11.61 -32.18 -20.22
CA SER A 167 12.99 -32.68 -20.04
C SER A 167 14.04 -32.02 -20.94
N ASN A 168 13.63 -31.13 -21.86
CA ASN A 168 14.56 -30.44 -22.74
C ASN A 168 15.55 -29.61 -21.95
N GLN A 169 16.86 -29.78 -22.25
CA GLN A 169 17.89 -29.02 -21.58
C GLN A 169 17.95 -27.58 -22.09
N VAL A 170 17.88 -26.64 -21.17
CA VAL A 170 18.00 -25.22 -21.48
C VAL A 170 19.46 -24.82 -21.53
N ILE A 171 19.89 -24.24 -22.65
CA ILE A 171 21.22 -23.64 -22.82
C ILE A 171 21.09 -22.11 -22.88
N ASP A 172 22.18 -21.39 -22.61
CA ASP A 172 22.19 -19.92 -22.52
C ASP A 172 21.60 -19.24 -23.75
N LYS A 173 21.80 -19.74 -24.93
CA LYS A 173 21.24 -19.19 -26.18
C LYS A 173 19.72 -19.11 -26.12
N TYR A 174 19.05 -20.23 -25.80
CA TYR A 174 17.59 -20.30 -25.77
C TYR A 174 17.02 -19.50 -24.58
N ASN A 175 17.73 -19.53 -23.46
CA ASN A 175 17.33 -18.75 -22.28
C ASN A 175 17.35 -17.25 -22.56
N LYS A 176 18.36 -16.73 -23.26
CA LYS A 176 18.41 -15.30 -23.65
C LYS A 176 17.25 -14.89 -24.56
N ILE A 177 16.93 -15.71 -25.58
CA ILE A 177 15.81 -15.42 -26.48
C ILE A 177 14.49 -15.46 -25.70
N ALA A 178 14.29 -16.49 -24.88
CA ALA A 178 13.10 -16.61 -24.05
C ALA A 178 12.94 -15.44 -23.09
N GLN A 179 14.01 -15.01 -22.40
CA GLN A 179 14.01 -13.85 -21.53
C GLN A 179 13.59 -12.57 -22.24
N GLN A 180 14.08 -12.36 -23.46
CA GLN A 180 13.71 -11.20 -24.25
C GLN A 180 12.22 -11.23 -24.62
N VAL A 181 11.72 -12.33 -25.20
CA VAL A 181 10.34 -12.42 -25.68
C VAL A 181 9.34 -12.39 -24.52
N VAL A 182 9.59 -13.16 -23.46
CA VAL A 182 8.72 -13.19 -22.28
C VAL A 182 8.81 -11.86 -21.50
N GLY A 183 10.03 -11.30 -21.40
CA GLY A 183 10.22 -9.98 -20.78
C GLY A 183 9.47 -8.88 -21.54
N ASP A 184 9.55 -8.85 -22.85
CA ASP A 184 8.82 -7.91 -23.70
C ASP A 184 7.30 -8.04 -23.48
N TYR A 185 6.77 -9.27 -23.38
CA TYR A 185 5.37 -9.53 -23.08
C TYR A 185 4.94 -8.95 -21.73
N TYR A 186 5.64 -9.29 -20.65
CA TYR A 186 5.30 -8.81 -19.31
C TYR A 186 5.46 -7.29 -19.15
N ASN A 187 6.36 -6.68 -19.91
CA ASN A 187 6.56 -5.22 -19.92
C ASN A 187 5.59 -4.47 -20.85
N GLY A 188 4.68 -5.19 -21.52
CA GLY A 188 3.78 -4.58 -22.50
C GLY A 188 4.49 -4.04 -23.74
N ALA A 189 5.75 -4.42 -23.95
CA ALA A 189 6.57 -4.01 -25.09
C ALA A 189 6.33 -4.88 -26.34
N VAL A 190 5.56 -5.94 -26.22
CA VAL A 190 5.19 -6.79 -27.33
C VAL A 190 4.40 -5.97 -28.33
N ARG A 191 5.03 -5.67 -29.43
CA ARG A 191 4.30 -5.22 -30.64
C ARG A 191 3.84 -6.50 -31.31
N PRO A 192 2.56 -6.87 -31.23
CA PRO A 192 2.09 -8.02 -31.97
C PRO A 192 2.36 -7.77 -33.45
N CYS A 193 3.06 -8.68 -34.11
CA CYS A 193 2.65 -8.96 -35.45
C CYS A 193 1.24 -9.44 -35.32
N SER A 194 0.24 -8.67 -35.53
CA SER A 194 -1.13 -8.83 -35.14
C SER A 194 -1.50 -10.22 -34.55
N SER A 195 -2.42 -10.27 -33.61
CA SER A 195 -2.98 -11.54 -33.11
C SER A 195 -3.37 -12.55 -34.19
N ASP A 196 -3.40 -12.11 -35.44
CA ASP A 196 -3.71 -12.94 -36.61
C ASP A 196 -2.61 -13.91 -37.00
N TYR A 197 -1.37 -13.74 -36.50
CA TYR A 197 -0.23 -14.62 -36.84
C TYR A 197 0.02 -15.64 -35.72
N CYS A 198 -0.96 -16.49 -35.47
CA CYS A 198 -0.92 -17.52 -34.42
C CYS A 198 -0.33 -18.86 -34.89
N TRP A 199 0.07 -18.97 -36.14
CA TRP A 199 0.61 -20.21 -36.72
C TRP A 199 2.05 -20.01 -37.22
N VAL A 200 2.87 -21.03 -37.05
CA VAL A 200 4.25 -21.03 -37.50
C VAL A 200 4.52 -22.23 -38.39
N GLU A 201 5.14 -21.99 -39.53
CA GLU A 201 5.63 -23.04 -40.42
C GLU A 201 7.15 -23.10 -40.33
N LEU A 202 7.67 -24.30 -40.06
CA LEU A 202 9.12 -24.57 -40.01
C LEU A 202 9.58 -24.96 -41.42
N ARG A 203 10.37 -24.09 -42.06
CA ARG A 203 10.96 -24.32 -43.38
C ARG A 203 12.48 -24.40 -43.28
N ARG A 204 13.13 -24.90 -44.37
CA ARG A 204 14.61 -24.95 -44.45
C ARG A 204 15.28 -23.59 -44.38
N ASP A 205 14.58 -22.56 -44.82
CA ASP A 205 15.05 -21.17 -44.85
C ASP A 205 14.61 -20.34 -43.63
N GLY A 206 13.96 -20.96 -42.63
CA GLY A 206 13.61 -20.34 -41.36
C GLY A 206 12.19 -20.62 -40.87
N CYS A 207 11.82 -19.94 -39.82
CA CYS A 207 10.47 -19.94 -39.27
C CYS A 207 9.62 -18.82 -39.89
N TRP A 208 8.42 -19.15 -40.33
CA TRP A 208 7.51 -18.23 -40.98
C TRP A 208 6.21 -18.18 -40.23
N LEU A 209 5.73 -16.97 -39.89
CA LEU A 209 4.42 -16.79 -39.32
C LEU A 209 3.35 -16.82 -40.43
N LYS A 210 2.25 -17.50 -40.15
CA LYS A 210 1.11 -17.60 -41.06
C LYS A 210 -0.13 -16.99 -40.40
N ASN A 211 -0.84 -16.18 -41.18
CA ASN A 211 -2.19 -15.81 -40.88
C ASN A 211 -3.15 -16.85 -41.47
N GLU A 212 -3.94 -17.52 -40.63
CA GLU A 212 -4.83 -18.59 -41.09
C GLU A 212 -6.07 -18.05 -41.82
N TYR A 213 -6.41 -16.78 -41.55
CA TYR A 213 -7.68 -16.19 -41.98
C TYR A 213 -7.58 -15.35 -43.25
N THR A 214 -6.40 -15.11 -43.72
CA THR A 214 -6.16 -14.38 -44.96
C THR A 214 -5.24 -15.18 -45.85
N ASP A 215 -5.45 -15.14 -47.19
CA ASP A 215 -4.47 -15.64 -48.17
C ASP A 215 -3.18 -14.79 -48.18
N SER A 216 -2.95 -14.07 -47.10
CA SER A 216 -1.75 -13.26 -46.92
C SER A 216 -0.49 -14.12 -46.91
N PRO A 217 0.57 -13.71 -47.60
CA PRO A 217 1.78 -14.44 -47.61
C PRO A 217 2.37 -14.55 -46.21
N TYR A 218 3.03 -15.65 -45.95
CA TYR A 218 3.82 -15.85 -44.73
C TYR A 218 4.75 -14.67 -44.49
N VAL A 219 4.77 -14.16 -43.29
CA VAL A 219 5.63 -13.06 -42.90
C VAL A 219 6.78 -13.56 -42.05
N LYS A 220 7.97 -13.38 -42.56
CA LYS A 220 9.21 -13.59 -41.79
C LYS A 220 9.40 -12.32 -40.93
N THR A 221 9.25 -12.46 -39.63
CA THR A 221 9.32 -11.28 -38.72
C THR A 221 10.78 -10.89 -38.46
N TRP A 222 11.36 -10.26 -39.43
CA TRP A 222 12.68 -9.60 -39.30
C TRP A 222 12.44 -8.09 -39.19
N ARG A 223 11.91 -7.61 -38.08
CA ARG A 223 11.83 -6.18 -37.87
C ARG A 223 12.39 -5.85 -36.48
N TYR A 224 13.63 -5.47 -36.50
CA TYR A 224 14.26 -4.66 -35.46
C TYR A 224 14.60 -3.29 -36.02
#